data_5184d40e6f0027510b641831a52b8562
#
_entry.id   5184d40e6f0027510b641831a52b8562
#
_cell.length_a   1.000
_cell.length_b   1.000
_cell.length_c   1.000
_cell.angle_alpha   90.00
_cell.angle_beta   90.00
_cell.angle_gamma   90.00
#
_symmetry.space_group_name_H-M   'P 1'
#
loop_
_entity.id
_entity.type
_entity.pdbx_description
1 polymer ?
#
loop_
_entity_poly.entity_id
_entity_poly.type
_entity_poly.pdbx_seq_one_letter_code
_entity_poly.pdbx_strand_id
1 'polypeptide(L)'
;MKKIIMSLLAAVTMSAPALADPQLTKGFNTMDSMGCMLLQECTDGVEEVFSINDIAYKYPAGDYNIVADEFNRMLVALNQVGVKVFLADQKYFPTMHRGVYHTVGNNFFLNERYMDSPATLMMVMRHEGWHAAQDCMAGTIENSLIAIIKPQDEVPMIWRVMAERTYPESAVPWEAEAGWAGRTEKMTQDALESCARGTMWSDYEPTPMTREWLVKNGYLAK
;
A
#
# COMPACT_ATOMS: atom_id res chain seq x y z
N MET A 1 49.05 42.97 33.98
CA MET A 1 49.26 41.60 33.45
C MET A 1 47.97 40.84 33.62
N LYS A 2 47.13 40.75 32.59
CA LYS A 2 45.86 39.99 32.63
C LYS A 2 46.12 38.59 32.04
N LYS A 3 45.93 37.56 32.84
CA LYS A 3 46.02 36.17 32.40
C LYS A 3 44.69 35.77 31.76
N ILE A 4 44.75 35.43 30.46
CA ILE A 4 43.66 34.87 29.71
C ILE A 4 43.70 33.35 29.93
N ILE A 5 42.66 32.82 30.56
CA ILE A 5 42.43 31.36 30.70
C ILE A 5 41.63 30.94 29.47
N MET A 6 42.26 30.19 28.59
CA MET A 6 41.61 29.55 27.45
C MET A 6 40.98 28.24 27.93
N SER A 7 39.64 28.19 28.05
CA SER A 7 38.90 26.96 28.31
C SER A 7 38.74 26.16 26.99
N LEU A 8 39.38 25.01 26.93
CA LEU A 8 39.17 24.02 25.88
C LEU A 8 37.83 23.33 26.09
N LEU A 9 36.81 23.60 25.26
CA LEU A 9 35.63 22.78 25.21
C LEU A 9 35.93 21.53 24.34
N ALA A 10 36.04 20.39 24.97
CA ALA A 10 36.08 19.11 24.28
C ALA A 10 34.66 18.76 23.81
N ALA A 11 34.42 18.85 22.51
CA ALA A 11 33.20 18.34 21.89
C ALA A 11 33.25 16.82 21.90
N VAL A 12 32.48 16.21 22.79
CA VAL A 12 32.22 14.75 22.74
C VAL A 12 31.20 14.50 21.64
N THR A 13 31.67 14.08 20.48
CA THR A 13 30.81 13.55 19.43
C THR A 13 30.32 12.18 19.86
N MET A 14 29.11 12.09 20.38
CA MET A 14 28.42 10.82 20.52
C MET A 14 28.08 10.31 19.11
N SER A 15 28.90 9.41 18.58
CA SER A 15 28.51 8.58 17.44
C SER A 15 27.34 7.72 17.90
N ALA A 16 26.14 7.96 17.36
CA ALA A 16 25.02 7.02 17.49
C ALA A 16 25.51 5.65 17.02
N PRO A 17 25.23 4.57 17.77
CA PRO A 17 25.53 3.24 17.27
C PRO A 17 24.76 3.07 15.95
N ALA A 18 25.47 2.74 14.86
CA ALA A 18 24.85 2.29 13.66
C ALA A 18 23.99 1.08 14.04
N LEU A 19 22.67 1.19 13.89
CA LEU A 19 21.78 0.06 14.06
C LEU A 19 22.27 -1.00 13.07
N ALA A 20 22.76 -2.11 13.60
CA ALA A 20 23.21 -3.23 12.78
C ALA A 20 22.04 -3.63 11.89
N ASP A 21 22.30 -3.68 10.59
CA ASP A 21 21.36 -4.16 9.58
C ASP A 21 20.75 -5.50 10.05
N PRO A 22 19.44 -5.62 10.22
CA PRO A 22 18.88 -6.87 10.72
C PRO A 22 19.24 -7.96 9.74
N GLN A 23 20.00 -8.94 10.22
CA GLN A 23 20.39 -10.09 9.39
C GLN A 23 19.19 -10.99 9.16
N LEU A 24 18.42 -10.72 8.13
CA LEU A 24 17.19 -11.45 7.75
C LEU A 24 17.43 -12.91 7.37
N THR A 25 18.68 -13.35 7.26
CA THR A 25 19.05 -14.71 6.83
C THR A 25 19.00 -15.76 7.93
N LYS A 26 18.87 -15.39 9.21
CA LYS A 26 18.84 -16.36 10.31
C LYS A 26 17.86 -15.96 11.41
N GLY A 27 16.68 -16.57 11.40
CA GLY A 27 15.77 -16.58 12.56
C GLY A 27 14.69 -15.49 12.58
N PHE A 28 14.61 -14.64 11.56
CA PHE A 28 13.48 -13.72 11.43
C PHE A 28 12.24 -14.48 10.95
N ASN A 29 11.10 -14.18 11.54
CA ASN A 29 9.83 -14.64 11.00
C ASN A 29 9.41 -13.76 9.80
N THR A 30 8.42 -14.24 9.02
CA THR A 30 7.96 -13.53 7.83
C THR A 30 7.38 -12.14 8.11
N MET A 31 6.89 -11.89 9.32
CA MET A 31 6.37 -10.56 9.71
C MET A 31 7.51 -9.56 9.87
N ASP A 32 8.63 -9.96 10.47
CA ASP A 32 9.81 -9.10 10.60
C ASP A 32 10.40 -8.81 9.22
N SER A 33 10.46 -9.82 8.35
CA SER A 33 10.91 -9.67 6.97
C SER A 33 10.01 -8.72 6.18
N MET A 34 8.69 -8.82 6.36
CA MET A 34 7.73 -7.91 5.74
C MET A 34 7.97 -6.47 6.22
N GLY A 35 8.12 -6.25 7.51
CA GLY A 35 8.43 -4.92 8.06
C GLY A 35 9.68 -4.30 7.44
N CYS A 36 10.75 -5.08 7.29
CA CYS A 36 11.98 -4.63 6.65
C CYS A 36 11.78 -4.24 5.16
N MET A 37 10.98 -5.02 4.41
CA MET A 37 10.61 -4.69 3.03
C MET A 37 9.75 -3.42 2.96
N LEU A 38 8.72 -3.31 3.81
CA LEU A 38 7.82 -2.16 3.84
C LEU A 38 8.56 -0.85 4.12
N LEU A 39 9.57 -0.89 4.97
CA LEU A 39 10.45 0.24 5.28
C LEU A 39 11.55 0.46 4.23
N GLN A 40 11.60 -0.36 3.18
CA GLN A 40 12.63 -0.34 2.13
C GLN A 40 14.07 -0.53 2.65
N GLU A 41 14.21 -1.14 3.81
CA GLU A 41 15.50 -1.53 4.39
C GLU A 41 16.02 -2.85 3.79
N CYS A 42 15.10 -3.70 3.30
CA CYS A 42 15.38 -4.94 2.59
C CYS A 42 14.87 -4.83 1.16
N THR A 43 15.80 -4.79 0.20
CA THR A 43 15.50 -4.60 -1.23
C THR A 43 15.93 -5.78 -2.12
N ASP A 44 16.61 -6.78 -1.56
CA ASP A 44 17.02 -7.96 -2.32
C ASP A 44 15.81 -8.79 -2.77
N GLY A 45 15.62 -8.93 -4.08
CA GLY A 45 14.42 -9.57 -4.65
C GLY A 45 13.16 -8.70 -4.59
N VAL A 46 13.34 -7.37 -4.56
CA VAL A 46 12.26 -6.37 -4.69
C VAL A 46 12.52 -5.54 -5.93
N GLU A 47 11.64 -5.65 -6.93
CA GLU A 47 11.78 -5.03 -8.24
C GLU A 47 10.60 -4.08 -8.49
N GLU A 48 10.87 -2.82 -8.86
CA GLU A 48 9.80 -1.86 -9.23
C GLU A 48 9.16 -2.26 -10.57
N VAL A 49 7.83 -2.22 -10.64
CA VAL A 49 7.04 -2.59 -11.80
C VAL A 49 6.64 -1.32 -12.55
N PHE A 50 7.02 -1.22 -13.82
CA PHE A 50 6.72 -0.05 -14.68
C PHE A 50 5.62 -0.33 -15.70
N SER A 51 5.34 -1.60 -15.96
CA SER A 51 4.29 -2.03 -16.88
C SER A 51 3.92 -3.49 -16.67
N ILE A 52 2.81 -3.91 -17.27
CA ILE A 52 2.42 -5.33 -17.32
C ILE A 52 3.51 -6.22 -17.96
N ASN A 53 4.35 -5.64 -18.84
CA ASN A 53 5.41 -6.38 -19.53
C ASN A 53 6.47 -6.91 -18.56
N ASP A 54 6.72 -6.20 -17.44
CA ASP A 54 7.68 -6.65 -16.43
C ASP A 54 7.20 -7.96 -15.78
N ILE A 55 5.89 -8.06 -15.55
CA ILE A 55 5.24 -9.28 -15.05
C ILE A 55 5.22 -10.37 -16.14
N ALA A 56 4.78 -10.03 -17.35
CA ALA A 56 4.69 -10.97 -18.47
C ALA A 56 6.06 -11.58 -18.84
N TYR A 57 7.13 -10.79 -18.75
CA TYR A 57 8.49 -11.27 -19.00
C TYR A 57 8.92 -12.32 -17.97
N LYS A 58 8.57 -12.10 -16.70
CA LYS A 58 8.90 -13.03 -15.60
C LYS A 58 8.05 -14.31 -15.64
N TYR A 59 6.80 -14.20 -16.14
CA TYR A 59 5.85 -15.31 -16.20
C TYR A 59 5.29 -15.52 -17.64
N PRO A 60 6.11 -15.97 -18.57
CA PRO A 60 5.76 -16.01 -20.01
C PRO A 60 4.65 -17.03 -20.36
N ALA A 61 4.25 -17.88 -19.44
CA ALA A 61 3.16 -18.84 -19.65
C ALA A 61 1.76 -18.23 -19.49
N GLY A 62 1.65 -17.03 -18.85
CA GLY A 62 0.40 -16.34 -18.64
C GLY A 62 0.02 -15.45 -19.83
N ASP A 63 -1.25 -15.39 -20.19
CA ASP A 63 -1.75 -14.40 -21.14
C ASP A 63 -2.13 -13.10 -20.41
N TYR A 64 -1.17 -12.21 -20.25
CA TYR A 64 -1.37 -10.91 -19.58
C TYR A 64 -1.99 -9.84 -20.48
N ASN A 65 -2.14 -10.10 -21.79
CA ASN A 65 -2.76 -9.14 -22.70
C ASN A 65 -4.21 -8.84 -22.33
N ILE A 66 -4.91 -9.84 -21.78
CA ILE A 66 -6.32 -9.70 -21.38
C ILE A 66 -6.55 -8.72 -20.22
N VAL A 67 -5.50 -8.42 -19.47
CA VAL A 67 -5.55 -7.50 -18.30
C VAL A 67 -4.67 -6.26 -18.46
N ALA A 68 -3.95 -6.15 -19.57
CA ALA A 68 -2.90 -5.15 -19.77
C ALA A 68 -3.42 -3.71 -19.68
N ASP A 69 -4.58 -3.42 -20.26
CA ASP A 69 -5.14 -2.07 -20.26
C ASP A 69 -5.46 -1.60 -18.84
N GLU A 70 -6.25 -2.37 -18.10
CA GLU A 70 -6.63 -2.03 -16.74
C GLU A 70 -5.42 -1.95 -15.79
N PHE A 71 -4.51 -2.95 -15.88
CA PHE A 71 -3.29 -2.96 -15.06
C PHE A 71 -2.45 -1.70 -15.29
N ASN A 72 -2.13 -1.39 -16.54
CA ASN A 72 -1.28 -0.23 -16.86
C ASN A 72 -1.94 1.10 -16.50
N ARG A 73 -3.26 1.23 -16.67
CA ARG A 73 -3.99 2.43 -16.25
C ARG A 73 -3.97 2.62 -14.75
N MET A 74 -4.19 1.55 -13.98
CA MET A 74 -4.06 1.59 -12.52
C MET A 74 -2.64 1.96 -12.10
N LEU A 75 -1.63 1.38 -12.74
CA LEU A 75 -0.23 1.68 -12.45
C LEU A 75 0.12 3.15 -12.72
N VAL A 76 -0.37 3.71 -13.84
CA VAL A 76 -0.20 5.13 -14.15
C VAL A 76 -0.86 6.02 -13.10
N ALA A 77 -2.09 5.71 -12.69
CA ALA A 77 -2.81 6.48 -11.68
C ALA A 77 -2.11 6.41 -10.31
N LEU A 78 -1.66 5.22 -9.89
CA LEU A 78 -0.87 5.04 -8.68
C LEU A 78 0.41 5.88 -8.68
N ASN A 79 1.19 5.82 -9.78
CA ASN A 79 2.42 6.61 -9.92
C ASN A 79 2.16 8.12 -9.90
N GLN A 80 1.06 8.59 -10.48
CA GLN A 80 0.68 10.01 -10.46
C GLN A 80 0.43 10.54 -9.06
N VAL A 81 -0.03 9.69 -8.14
CA VAL A 81 -0.26 10.05 -6.73
C VAL A 81 0.91 9.65 -5.82
N GLY A 82 2.04 9.24 -6.39
CA GLY A 82 3.26 8.94 -5.64
C GLY A 82 3.35 7.53 -5.07
N VAL A 83 2.44 6.63 -5.45
CA VAL A 83 2.47 5.22 -5.05
C VAL A 83 3.28 4.42 -6.06
N LYS A 84 4.30 3.70 -5.57
CA LYS A 84 5.12 2.79 -6.37
C LYS A 84 4.65 1.35 -6.19
N VAL A 85 4.69 0.59 -7.28
CA VAL A 85 4.33 -0.83 -7.28
C VAL A 85 5.59 -1.67 -7.43
N PHE A 86 5.75 -2.67 -6.59
CA PHE A 86 6.88 -3.58 -6.59
C PHE A 86 6.43 -5.03 -6.71
N LEU A 87 7.23 -5.84 -7.37
CA LEU A 87 7.19 -7.28 -7.31
C LEU A 87 8.25 -7.72 -6.30
N ALA A 88 7.86 -8.49 -5.28
CA ALA A 88 8.75 -8.86 -4.19
C ALA A 88 8.74 -10.36 -3.90
N ASP A 89 9.91 -10.87 -3.51
CA ASP A 89 10.14 -12.28 -3.17
C ASP A 89 9.22 -12.74 -2.03
N GLN A 90 8.70 -13.96 -2.15
CA GLN A 90 7.86 -14.65 -1.15
C GLN A 90 8.46 -14.60 0.26
N LYS A 91 9.78 -14.55 0.41
CA LYS A 91 10.45 -14.53 1.73
C LYS A 91 10.00 -13.37 2.62
N TYR A 92 9.48 -12.30 2.03
CA TYR A 92 9.01 -11.11 2.75
C TYR A 92 7.56 -11.21 3.21
N PHE A 93 6.79 -12.16 2.70
CA PHE A 93 5.36 -12.24 2.99
C PHE A 93 5.04 -13.35 3.98
N PRO A 94 4.15 -13.11 4.95
CA PRO A 94 3.52 -14.17 5.70
C PRO A 94 2.82 -15.17 4.77
N THR A 95 2.66 -16.39 5.23
CA THR A 95 1.95 -17.43 4.47
C THR A 95 0.58 -16.94 4.00
N MET A 96 0.29 -17.13 2.73
CA MET A 96 -0.97 -16.76 2.06
C MET A 96 -1.14 -15.27 1.70
N HIS A 97 -0.27 -14.37 2.13
CA HIS A 97 -0.33 -12.97 1.69
C HIS A 97 0.09 -12.86 0.22
N ARG A 98 -0.75 -12.25 -0.59
CA ARG A 98 -0.55 -12.12 -2.04
C ARG A 98 -0.07 -10.74 -2.46
N GLY A 99 -0.33 -9.75 -1.62
CA GLY A 99 0.10 -8.37 -1.78
C GLY A 99 -0.04 -7.62 -0.47
N VAL A 100 0.43 -6.38 -0.46
CA VAL A 100 0.25 -5.43 0.64
C VAL A 100 0.42 -4.01 0.13
N TYR A 101 -0.49 -3.12 0.49
CA TYR A 101 -0.32 -1.68 0.37
C TYR A 101 0.13 -1.10 1.71
N HIS A 102 1.25 -0.35 1.70
CA HIS A 102 1.82 0.27 2.88
C HIS A 102 1.52 1.77 2.90
N THR A 103 0.53 2.17 3.67
CA THR A 103 0.01 3.54 3.75
C THR A 103 1.04 4.59 4.16
N VAL A 104 2.00 4.23 5.02
CA VAL A 104 3.04 5.16 5.50
C VAL A 104 4.11 5.42 4.44
N GLY A 105 4.47 4.38 3.68
CA GLY A 105 5.53 4.44 2.68
C GLY A 105 5.02 4.69 1.26
N ASN A 106 3.70 4.65 1.04
CA ASN A 106 3.06 4.74 -0.27
C ASN A 106 3.62 3.73 -1.27
N ASN A 107 3.85 2.51 -0.79
CA ASN A 107 4.39 1.44 -1.57
C ASN A 107 3.41 0.26 -1.61
N PHE A 108 3.29 -0.30 -2.79
CA PHE A 108 2.43 -1.43 -3.06
C PHE A 108 3.30 -2.63 -3.48
N PHE A 109 3.23 -3.72 -2.76
CA PHE A 109 4.05 -4.91 -3.02
C PHE A 109 3.18 -6.08 -3.47
N LEU A 110 3.54 -6.66 -4.61
CA LEU A 110 2.98 -7.89 -5.17
C LEU A 110 3.88 -9.07 -4.77
N ASN A 111 3.32 -10.11 -4.16
CA ASN A 111 4.07 -11.31 -3.85
C ASN A 111 4.28 -12.13 -5.14
N GLU A 112 5.54 -12.24 -5.60
CA GLU A 112 5.91 -12.88 -6.86
C GLU A 112 5.36 -14.30 -7.00
N ARG A 113 5.27 -15.05 -5.90
CA ARG A 113 4.78 -16.43 -5.90
C ARG A 113 3.42 -16.63 -6.55
N TYR A 114 2.58 -15.60 -6.54
CA TYR A 114 1.18 -15.71 -6.98
C TYR A 114 0.89 -14.95 -8.27
N MET A 115 1.89 -14.30 -8.86
CA MET A 115 1.69 -13.40 -10.00
C MET A 115 1.77 -14.11 -11.37
N ASP A 116 1.95 -15.42 -11.38
CA ASP A 116 1.94 -16.26 -12.59
C ASP A 116 0.54 -16.43 -13.23
N SER A 117 -0.51 -16.02 -12.52
CA SER A 117 -1.89 -16.01 -13.00
C SER A 117 -2.39 -14.58 -13.21
N PRO A 118 -2.75 -14.17 -14.46
CA PRO A 118 -3.32 -12.84 -14.72
C PRO A 118 -4.55 -12.53 -13.88
N ALA A 119 -5.41 -13.52 -13.62
CA ALA A 119 -6.59 -13.34 -12.78
C ALA A 119 -6.23 -13.08 -11.31
N THR A 120 -5.21 -13.76 -10.79
CA THR A 120 -4.71 -13.52 -9.43
C THR A 120 -4.02 -12.17 -9.33
N LEU A 121 -3.16 -11.84 -10.30
CA LEU A 121 -2.52 -10.53 -10.38
C LEU A 121 -3.55 -9.41 -10.30
N MET A 122 -4.59 -9.45 -11.16
CA MET A 122 -5.60 -8.38 -11.16
C MET A 122 -6.45 -8.34 -9.91
N MET A 123 -6.76 -9.50 -9.32
CA MET A 123 -7.46 -9.54 -8.04
C MET A 123 -6.65 -8.82 -6.94
N VAL A 124 -5.36 -9.07 -6.87
CA VAL A 124 -4.46 -8.44 -5.89
C VAL A 124 -4.27 -6.95 -6.23
N MET A 125 -4.00 -6.64 -7.50
CA MET A 125 -3.83 -5.27 -7.97
C MET A 125 -5.03 -4.38 -7.64
N ARG A 126 -6.25 -4.91 -7.85
CA ARG A 126 -7.50 -4.20 -7.51
C ARG A 126 -7.72 -4.08 -6.01
N HIS A 127 -7.44 -5.14 -5.23
CA HIS A 127 -7.60 -5.15 -3.78
C HIS A 127 -6.68 -4.13 -3.10
N GLU A 128 -5.38 -4.26 -3.32
CA GLU A 128 -4.39 -3.37 -2.71
C GLU A 128 -4.47 -1.93 -3.29
N GLY A 129 -4.77 -1.82 -4.58
CA GLY A 129 -5.04 -0.52 -5.21
C GLY A 129 -6.28 0.17 -4.63
N TRP A 130 -7.28 -0.59 -4.15
CA TRP A 130 -8.41 -0.03 -3.43
C TRP A 130 -7.99 0.60 -2.10
N HIS A 131 -7.05 -0.03 -1.38
CA HIS A 131 -6.48 0.58 -0.18
C HIS A 131 -5.75 1.90 -0.47
N ALA A 132 -5.07 2.01 -1.60
CA ALA A 132 -4.49 3.28 -2.04
C ALA A 132 -5.58 4.33 -2.37
N ALA A 133 -6.71 3.92 -2.93
CA ALA A 133 -7.86 4.82 -3.13
C ALA A 133 -8.52 5.23 -1.80
N GLN A 134 -8.61 4.33 -0.82
CA GLN A 134 -9.11 4.63 0.52
C GLN A 134 -8.18 5.60 1.27
N ASP A 135 -6.87 5.48 1.09
CA ASP A 135 -5.87 6.41 1.61
C ASP A 135 -6.03 7.79 0.96
N CYS A 136 -6.17 7.86 -0.36
CA CYS A 136 -6.48 9.09 -1.09
C CYS A 136 -7.79 9.74 -0.62
N MET A 137 -8.85 8.94 -0.39
CA MET A 137 -10.13 9.43 0.14
C MET A 137 -9.98 10.03 1.54
N ALA A 138 -9.03 9.56 2.33
CA ALA A 138 -8.73 10.15 3.63
C ALA A 138 -8.14 11.57 3.55
N GLY A 139 -7.87 12.08 2.35
CA GLY A 139 -7.55 13.46 2.04
C GLY A 139 -6.14 13.70 1.55
N THR A 140 -5.20 12.89 1.93
CA THR A 140 -3.83 12.91 1.45
C THR A 140 -3.16 11.56 1.64
N ILE A 141 -2.48 11.12 0.63
CA ILE A 141 -1.64 9.90 0.64
C ILE A 141 -0.45 9.98 1.62
N GLU A 142 -0.12 11.18 2.10
CA GLU A 142 0.97 11.40 3.06
C GLU A 142 0.61 11.07 4.52
N ASN A 143 -0.65 10.77 4.80
CA ASN A 143 -1.09 10.35 6.13
C ASN A 143 -1.34 8.84 6.16
N SER A 144 -1.23 8.14 7.17
CA SER A 144 -1.49 6.69 7.28
C SER A 144 -2.97 6.35 7.53
N LEU A 145 -3.89 7.19 7.06
CA LEU A 145 -5.33 6.99 7.28
C LEU A 145 -5.96 6.30 6.09
N ILE A 146 -6.89 5.41 6.37
CA ILE A 146 -7.74 4.75 5.38
C ILE A 146 -9.19 5.17 5.63
N ALA A 147 -9.88 5.65 4.59
CA ALA A 147 -11.27 6.04 4.64
C ALA A 147 -12.17 5.02 3.92
N ILE A 148 -13.40 4.92 4.36
CA ILE A 148 -14.44 4.14 3.69
C ILE A 148 -14.95 4.94 2.49
N ILE A 149 -14.90 4.37 1.28
CA ILE A 149 -15.34 5.02 0.04
C ILE A 149 -16.82 4.73 -0.24
N LYS A 150 -17.26 3.50 -0.01
CA LYS A 150 -18.62 3.06 -0.30
C LYS A 150 -19.50 3.04 0.96
N PRO A 151 -20.78 3.40 0.86
CA PRO A 151 -21.74 3.10 1.92
C PRO A 151 -21.70 1.60 2.26
N GLN A 152 -21.63 1.28 3.55
CA GLN A 152 -21.43 -0.10 3.98
C GLN A 152 -22.62 -1.03 3.70
N ASP A 153 -23.81 -0.48 3.47
CA ASP A 153 -25.00 -1.22 3.03
C ASP A 153 -24.95 -1.58 1.53
N GLU A 154 -24.14 -0.88 0.73
CA GLU A 154 -23.88 -1.23 -0.67
C GLU A 154 -22.89 -2.36 -0.84
N VAL A 155 -22.00 -2.58 0.15
CA VAL A 155 -21.01 -3.65 0.10
C VAL A 155 -21.71 -5.01 0.17
N PRO A 156 -21.57 -5.89 -0.85
CA PRO A 156 -22.24 -7.18 -0.83
C PRO A 156 -21.89 -8.00 0.41
N MET A 157 -22.92 -8.56 1.06
CA MET A 157 -22.79 -9.28 2.34
C MET A 157 -21.68 -10.33 2.34
N ILE A 158 -21.45 -10.98 1.20
CA ILE A 158 -20.41 -12.04 1.09
C ILE A 158 -19.01 -11.49 1.44
N TRP A 159 -18.69 -10.27 1.01
CA TRP A 159 -17.38 -9.68 1.28
C TRP A 159 -17.23 -9.29 2.74
N ARG A 160 -18.30 -8.80 3.36
CA ARG A 160 -18.32 -8.53 4.81
C ARG A 160 -18.09 -9.81 5.61
N VAL A 161 -18.83 -10.87 5.31
CA VAL A 161 -18.69 -12.18 5.98
C VAL A 161 -17.27 -12.75 5.80
N MET A 162 -16.66 -12.57 4.63
CA MET A 162 -15.28 -12.99 4.39
C MET A 162 -14.28 -12.17 5.20
N ALA A 163 -14.46 -10.86 5.25
CA ALA A 163 -13.61 -9.96 6.03
C ALA A 163 -13.71 -10.27 7.53
N GLU A 164 -14.90 -10.46 8.07
CA GLU A 164 -15.14 -10.84 9.48
C GLU A 164 -14.41 -12.12 9.92
N ARG A 165 -14.17 -13.05 8.97
CA ARG A 165 -13.48 -14.31 9.24
C ARG A 165 -11.95 -14.19 9.21
N THR A 166 -11.45 -13.13 8.60
CA THR A 166 -10.02 -13.00 8.25
C THR A 166 -9.34 -11.86 9.02
N TYR A 167 -10.07 -10.79 9.28
CA TYR A 167 -9.54 -9.54 9.81
C TYR A 167 -10.15 -9.16 11.16
N PRO A 168 -9.46 -8.32 11.96
CA PRO A 168 -10.04 -7.72 13.15
C PRO A 168 -11.30 -6.90 12.82
N GLU A 169 -12.25 -6.85 13.74
CA GLU A 169 -13.54 -6.15 13.57
C GLU A 169 -13.36 -4.70 13.06
N SER A 170 -12.35 -3.99 13.56
CA SER A 170 -12.05 -2.62 13.13
C SER A 170 -11.65 -2.50 11.67
N ALA A 171 -11.10 -3.54 11.06
CA ALA A 171 -10.66 -3.55 9.66
C ALA A 171 -11.76 -4.03 8.69
N VAL A 172 -12.81 -4.68 9.19
CA VAL A 172 -13.87 -5.28 8.35
C VAL A 172 -14.44 -4.32 7.31
N PRO A 173 -14.77 -3.05 7.61
CA PRO A 173 -15.34 -2.15 6.61
C PRO A 173 -14.42 -1.92 5.41
N TRP A 174 -13.14 -1.66 5.64
CA TRP A 174 -12.16 -1.39 4.59
C TRP A 174 -11.84 -2.64 3.77
N GLU A 175 -11.67 -3.77 4.45
CA GLU A 175 -11.33 -5.05 3.84
C GLU A 175 -12.50 -5.64 3.04
N ALA A 176 -13.73 -5.42 3.48
CA ALA A 176 -14.91 -5.84 2.74
C ALA A 176 -15.04 -5.05 1.41
N GLU A 177 -14.79 -3.75 1.42
CA GLU A 177 -14.71 -2.95 0.19
C GLU A 177 -13.60 -3.43 -0.73
N ALA A 178 -12.38 -3.60 -0.21
CA ALA A 178 -11.23 -4.05 -0.98
C ALA A 178 -11.45 -5.45 -1.56
N GLY A 179 -12.09 -6.35 -0.81
CA GLY A 179 -12.50 -7.67 -1.29
C GLY A 179 -13.48 -7.60 -2.45
N TRP A 180 -14.46 -6.70 -2.37
CA TRP A 180 -15.42 -6.44 -3.46
C TRP A 180 -14.71 -5.84 -4.67
N ALA A 181 -13.92 -4.79 -4.49
CA ALA A 181 -13.17 -4.13 -5.55
C ALA A 181 -12.20 -5.10 -6.25
N GLY A 182 -11.54 -5.98 -5.49
CA GLY A 182 -10.63 -7.00 -6.02
C GLY A 182 -11.28 -7.95 -7.04
N ARG A 183 -12.62 -8.06 -7.04
CA ARG A 183 -13.39 -8.92 -7.95
C ARG A 183 -14.26 -8.14 -8.94
N THR A 184 -14.20 -6.82 -8.92
CA THR A 184 -15.00 -5.95 -9.78
C THR A 184 -14.09 -5.19 -10.75
N GLU A 185 -14.20 -5.51 -12.04
CA GLU A 185 -13.44 -4.83 -13.08
C GLU A 185 -13.66 -3.31 -13.03
N LYS A 186 -12.58 -2.57 -13.24
CA LYS A 186 -12.54 -1.10 -13.31
C LYS A 186 -12.92 -0.36 -12.04
N MET A 187 -13.51 -1.00 -11.04
CA MET A 187 -13.93 -0.31 -9.82
C MET A 187 -12.75 0.41 -9.13
N THR A 188 -11.63 -0.29 -8.96
CA THR A 188 -10.41 0.30 -8.40
C THR A 188 -9.74 1.28 -9.37
N GLN A 189 -9.71 0.95 -10.66
CA GLN A 189 -9.16 1.84 -11.68
C GLN A 189 -9.86 3.21 -11.65
N ASP A 190 -11.19 3.23 -11.67
CA ASP A 190 -11.98 4.46 -11.68
C ASP A 190 -11.71 5.32 -10.42
N ALA A 191 -11.60 4.69 -9.25
CA ALA A 191 -11.27 5.36 -8.00
C ALA A 191 -9.84 5.94 -8.00
N LEU A 192 -8.86 5.18 -8.45
CA LEU A 192 -7.48 5.66 -8.57
C LEU A 192 -7.33 6.78 -9.60
N GLU A 193 -8.03 6.71 -10.73
CA GLU A 193 -8.04 7.78 -11.71
C GLU A 193 -8.70 9.05 -11.16
N SER A 194 -9.76 8.95 -10.34
CA SER A 194 -10.33 10.09 -9.63
C SER A 194 -9.36 10.70 -8.63
N CYS A 195 -8.64 9.85 -7.90
CA CYS A 195 -7.56 10.29 -7.03
C CYS A 195 -6.49 11.07 -7.80
N ALA A 196 -5.97 10.49 -8.89
CA ALA A 196 -4.95 11.09 -9.73
C ALA A 196 -5.38 12.45 -10.35
N ARG A 197 -6.66 12.60 -10.65
CA ARG A 197 -7.23 13.87 -11.12
C ARG A 197 -7.49 14.90 -10.01
N GLY A 198 -7.38 14.50 -8.75
CA GLY A 198 -7.77 15.33 -7.61
C GLY A 198 -9.30 15.55 -7.47
N THR A 199 -10.10 14.65 -8.06
CA THR A 199 -11.57 14.74 -8.06
C THR A 199 -12.24 13.73 -7.13
N MET A 200 -11.47 13.04 -6.30
CA MET A 200 -11.96 11.95 -5.46
C MET A 200 -13.20 12.33 -4.65
N TRP A 201 -13.20 13.53 -4.05
CA TRP A 201 -14.29 14.04 -3.23
C TRP A 201 -15.51 14.54 -4.02
N SER A 202 -15.37 14.69 -5.36
CA SER A 202 -16.46 15.05 -6.26
C SER A 202 -17.08 13.82 -6.91
N ASP A 203 -16.24 12.82 -7.22
CA ASP A 203 -16.64 11.61 -7.94
C ASP A 203 -17.20 10.54 -6.97
N TYR A 204 -16.73 10.56 -5.72
CA TYR A 204 -17.17 9.65 -4.67
C TYR A 204 -17.65 10.47 -3.46
N GLU A 205 -18.88 10.28 -3.06
CA GLU A 205 -19.38 10.86 -1.82
C GLU A 205 -18.87 10.01 -0.64
N PRO A 206 -17.94 10.54 0.19
CA PRO A 206 -17.46 9.80 1.34
C PRO A 206 -18.59 9.58 2.32
N THR A 207 -18.56 8.46 3.04
CA THR A 207 -19.54 8.25 4.10
C THR A 207 -19.47 9.42 5.11
N PRO A 208 -20.61 9.94 5.58
CA PRO A 208 -20.62 11.07 6.52
C PRO A 208 -19.71 10.83 7.73
N MET A 209 -19.66 9.61 8.20
CA MET A 209 -18.82 9.22 9.34
C MET A 209 -17.32 9.40 9.08
N THR A 210 -16.82 9.10 7.88
CA THR A 210 -15.40 9.21 7.60
C THR A 210 -14.96 10.64 7.38
N ARG A 211 -15.64 11.41 6.53
CA ARG A 211 -15.29 12.81 6.29
C ARG A 211 -15.46 13.68 7.52
N GLU A 212 -16.64 13.62 8.16
CA GLU A 212 -16.93 14.40 9.35
C GLU A 212 -15.96 14.05 10.48
N TRP A 213 -15.65 12.77 10.64
CA TRP A 213 -14.69 12.31 11.63
C TRP A 213 -13.30 12.86 11.36
N LEU A 214 -12.79 12.76 10.12
CA LEU A 214 -11.46 13.26 9.74
C LEU A 214 -11.36 14.79 9.94
N VAL A 215 -12.37 15.56 9.51
CA VAL A 215 -12.41 17.01 9.72
C VAL A 215 -12.51 17.36 11.21
N LYS A 216 -13.38 16.65 11.97
CA LYS A 216 -13.57 16.89 13.41
C LYS A 216 -12.31 16.63 14.22
N ASN A 217 -11.52 15.64 13.80
CA ASN A 217 -10.29 15.25 14.48
C ASN A 217 -9.04 15.97 13.92
N GLY A 218 -9.19 16.89 12.97
CA GLY A 218 -8.12 17.71 12.44
C GLY A 218 -7.20 17.02 11.41
N TYR A 219 -7.60 15.86 10.89
CA TYR A 219 -6.87 15.16 9.84
C TYR A 219 -7.11 15.72 8.45
N LEU A 220 -8.26 16.36 8.24
CA LEU A 220 -8.57 17.12 7.03
C LEU A 220 -8.82 18.58 7.35
N ALA A 221 -8.43 19.46 6.43
CA ALA A 221 -8.80 20.87 6.49
C ALA A 221 -10.32 21.03 6.32
N LYS A 222 -10.88 22.04 7.01
CA LYS A 222 -12.29 22.42 6.86
C LYS A 222 -12.55 23.02 5.48
#